data_0facacf7d28e977584e100f56c55285c
#
_entry.id   0facacf7d28e977584e100f56c55285c
#
_cell.length_a   1.000
_cell.length_b   1.000
_cell.length_c   1.000
_cell.angle_alpha   90.00
_cell.angle_beta   90.00
_cell.angle_gamma   90.00
#
_symmetry.space_group_name_H-M   'P 1'
#
loop_
_entity.id
_entity.type
_entity.pdbx_description
1 polymer ?
#
loop_
_entity_poly.entity_id
_entity_poly.type
_entity_poly.pdbx_seq_one_letter_code
_entity_poly.pdbx_strand_id
1 'polypeptide(L)'
;MKFKSFMALSCLTVLLFSSCSNDDPTPKPKPEQPKDVPTKTLSFITQEKAFQGYDKWVYVNLETGETVMKDDVSEQEWRTYSDAGKKKDLFGKYDVTKTVEGKPSNAPDKWHLAFHVFDVRTNGAEGCMTDTTDIETIKTLPTNVKWVSDIKAYLIYDMTGMMKNPIVMGYMKSYVNMGLYYWMHKVKGTMGEYALTMSKSDPKKAPVFLVKFKDGSYAVIQFTGLKDATGKKKEVSFKYKFVKKN
;
A
#
# COMPACT_ATOMS: atom_id res chain seq x y z
N MET A 1 -19.15 -18.47 71.96
CA MET A 1 -19.28 -17.36 72.94
C MET A 1 -19.65 -16.12 72.14
N LYS A 2 -20.94 -15.73 72.17
CA LYS A 2 -21.52 -14.64 73.00
C LYS A 2 -20.77 -13.34 72.77
N PHE A 3 -21.34 -12.15 72.42
CA PHE A 3 -22.69 -11.57 72.59
C PHE A 3 -22.70 -10.34 71.67
N LYS A 4 -23.77 -10.03 70.88
CA LYS A 4 -24.80 -9.02 71.19
C LYS A 4 -24.23 -7.62 71.44
N SER A 5 -24.68 -6.53 70.97
CA SER A 5 -26.03 -6.11 70.56
C SER A 5 -26.08 -4.56 70.65
N PHE A 6 -26.92 -3.94 69.83
CA PHE A 6 -27.80 -2.80 70.12
C PHE A 6 -27.21 -1.37 70.07
N MET A 7 -27.82 -0.57 69.42
CA MET A 7 -28.95 0.37 69.47
C MET A 7 -28.42 1.78 69.13
N ALA A 8 -28.90 2.41 68.22
CA ALA A 8 -30.19 3.05 67.94
C ALA A 8 -30.11 4.60 68.07
N LEU A 9 -30.64 5.24 67.05
CA LEU A 9 -31.52 6.39 67.06
C LEU A 9 -30.95 7.76 67.42
N SER A 10 -30.91 8.69 66.48
CA SER A 10 -31.82 9.85 66.57
C SER A 10 -31.66 10.79 65.36
N CYS A 11 -32.78 11.18 64.82
CA CYS A 11 -33.03 12.21 63.83
C CYS A 11 -32.45 13.54 64.23
N LEU A 12 -31.97 14.32 63.32
CA LEU A 12 -32.31 15.74 63.24
C LEU A 12 -32.20 16.23 61.79
N THR A 13 -33.34 16.59 61.25
CA THR A 13 -33.57 17.28 60.00
C THR A 13 -33.02 18.70 60.09
N VAL A 14 -32.13 19.05 59.12
CA VAL A 14 -31.94 20.47 58.78
C VAL A 14 -32.05 20.58 57.26
N LEU A 15 -33.18 21.20 56.86
CA LEU A 15 -33.39 21.67 55.50
C LEU A 15 -32.53 22.93 55.31
N LEU A 16 -31.54 22.86 54.42
CA LEU A 16 -30.98 24.05 53.83
C LEU A 16 -31.10 23.93 52.31
N PHE A 17 -31.95 24.74 51.76
CA PHE A 17 -32.05 25.02 50.35
C PHE A 17 -30.75 25.70 49.90
N SER A 18 -30.02 25.11 49.01
CA SER A 18 -29.05 25.80 48.18
C SER A 18 -29.17 25.32 46.74
N SER A 19 -29.65 26.23 45.97
CA SER A 19 -29.58 26.46 44.55
C SER A 19 -28.86 25.37 43.72
N CYS A 20 -29.64 24.64 42.94
CA CYS A 20 -29.15 23.85 41.79
C CYS A 20 -28.67 24.78 40.71
N SER A 21 -27.36 24.78 40.42
CA SER A 21 -26.91 25.03 39.08
C SER A 21 -26.90 23.67 38.37
N ASN A 22 -27.84 23.47 37.46
CA ASN A 22 -27.86 22.34 36.54
C ASN A 22 -26.74 22.54 35.50
N ASP A 23 -25.53 22.17 35.86
CA ASP A 23 -24.51 21.79 34.87
C ASP A 23 -24.57 20.26 34.73
N ASP A 24 -25.55 19.79 34.00
CA ASP A 24 -25.56 18.45 33.47
C ASP A 24 -24.35 18.33 32.55
N PRO A 25 -23.36 17.46 32.82
CA PRO A 25 -22.24 17.29 31.91
C PRO A 25 -22.80 16.72 30.59
N THR A 26 -22.76 17.56 29.55
CA THR A 26 -23.13 17.14 28.20
C THR A 26 -22.50 15.79 27.96
N PRO A 27 -23.26 14.74 27.60
CA PRO A 27 -22.69 13.42 27.34
C PRO A 27 -21.60 13.56 26.30
N LYS A 28 -20.35 13.21 26.65
CA LYS A 28 -19.28 13.17 25.67
C LYS A 28 -19.77 12.32 24.51
N PRO A 29 -19.68 12.79 23.27
CA PRO A 29 -20.12 12.01 22.11
C PRO A 29 -19.45 10.64 22.19
N LYS A 30 -20.28 9.59 22.22
CA LYS A 30 -19.81 8.21 22.19
C LYS A 30 -18.93 8.07 20.97
N PRO A 31 -17.70 7.51 21.08
CA PRO A 31 -16.85 7.32 19.92
C PRO A 31 -17.66 6.62 18.83
N GLU A 32 -17.81 7.26 17.67
CA GLU A 32 -18.49 6.64 16.54
C GLU A 32 -17.81 5.29 16.27
N GLN A 33 -18.60 4.23 16.31
CA GLN A 33 -18.10 2.92 15.89
C GLN A 33 -17.71 3.01 14.42
N PRO A 34 -16.53 2.48 14.02
CA PRO A 34 -16.12 2.49 12.62
C PRO A 34 -17.24 1.90 11.77
N LYS A 35 -17.74 2.66 10.80
CA LYS A 35 -18.71 2.17 9.82
C LYS A 35 -18.11 0.94 9.15
N ASP A 36 -18.88 -0.12 9.06
CA ASP A 36 -18.42 -1.36 8.39
C ASP A 36 -18.31 -1.08 6.88
N VAL A 37 -17.08 -0.85 6.41
CA VAL A 37 -16.80 -0.56 5.01
C VAL A 37 -16.72 -1.88 4.26
N PRO A 38 -17.53 -2.10 3.21
CA PRO A 38 -17.53 -3.35 2.48
C PRO A 38 -16.19 -3.59 1.77
N THR A 39 -15.77 -4.85 1.76
CA THR A 39 -14.60 -5.29 0.99
C THR A 39 -14.96 -5.32 -0.49
N LYS A 40 -14.17 -4.61 -1.29
CA LYS A 40 -14.23 -4.58 -2.76
C LYS A 40 -13.10 -5.44 -3.33
N THR A 41 -13.25 -5.84 -4.60
CA THR A 41 -12.19 -6.52 -5.37
C THR A 41 -11.87 -5.68 -6.60
N LEU A 42 -10.60 -5.62 -6.95
CA LEU A 42 -10.12 -4.93 -8.14
C LEU A 42 -9.07 -5.79 -8.84
N SER A 43 -9.12 -5.81 -10.18
CA SER A 43 -8.14 -6.45 -11.05
C SER A 43 -7.89 -5.58 -12.28
N PHE A 44 -6.63 -5.46 -12.68
CA PHE A 44 -6.24 -4.70 -13.88
C PHE A 44 -4.92 -5.21 -14.43
N ILE A 45 -4.76 -5.07 -15.75
CA ILE A 45 -3.53 -5.44 -16.44
C ILE A 45 -2.50 -4.32 -16.28
N THR A 46 -1.28 -4.67 -15.87
CA THR A 46 -0.14 -3.76 -15.80
C THR A 46 0.84 -3.98 -16.95
N GLN A 47 0.83 -5.18 -17.56
CA GLN A 47 1.70 -5.51 -18.68
C GLN A 47 1.01 -6.53 -19.59
N GLU A 48 0.78 -6.13 -20.85
CA GLU A 48 0.12 -6.98 -21.85
C GLU A 48 1.03 -8.07 -22.43
N LYS A 49 2.32 -7.76 -22.60
CA LYS A 49 3.31 -8.65 -23.19
C LYS A 49 4.62 -8.59 -22.41
N ALA A 50 5.29 -9.73 -22.30
CA ALA A 50 6.61 -9.80 -21.70
C ALA A 50 7.58 -8.82 -22.39
N PHE A 51 8.41 -8.17 -21.58
CA PHE A 51 9.43 -7.19 -22.00
C PHE A 51 8.91 -5.90 -22.66
N GLN A 52 7.58 -5.64 -22.62
CA GLN A 52 6.95 -4.41 -23.12
C GLN A 52 6.12 -3.74 -22.02
N GLY A 53 5.76 -2.45 -22.23
CA GLY A 53 4.87 -1.72 -21.31
C GLY A 53 5.53 -1.28 -20.01
N TYR A 54 6.87 -1.26 -19.94
CA TYR A 54 7.62 -0.66 -18.83
C TYR A 54 7.63 0.88 -18.87
N ASP A 55 7.06 1.46 -19.87
CA ASP A 55 6.86 2.91 -20.07
C ASP A 55 5.51 3.40 -19.51
N LYS A 56 4.80 2.58 -18.74
CA LYS A 56 3.41 2.88 -18.33
C LYS A 56 3.17 2.67 -16.83
N TRP A 57 2.27 3.51 -16.32
CA TRP A 57 1.70 3.37 -14.98
C TRP A 57 0.19 3.13 -15.05
N VAL A 58 -0.33 2.25 -14.20
CA VAL A 58 -1.76 2.11 -13.95
C VAL A 58 -2.09 2.81 -12.64
N TYR A 59 -2.79 3.92 -12.72
CA TYR A 59 -3.28 4.69 -11.57
C TYR A 59 -4.61 4.13 -11.10
N VAL A 60 -4.77 4.03 -9.79
CA VAL A 60 -5.95 3.45 -9.13
C VAL A 60 -6.58 4.46 -8.21
N ASN A 61 -7.86 4.72 -8.39
CA ASN A 61 -8.70 5.44 -7.45
C ASN A 61 -9.43 4.42 -6.56
N LEU A 62 -9.00 4.25 -5.30
CA LEU A 62 -9.60 3.29 -4.37
C LEU A 62 -11.01 3.67 -3.90
N GLU A 63 -11.39 4.93 -4.04
CA GLU A 63 -12.74 5.38 -3.71
C GLU A 63 -13.77 4.87 -4.73
N THR A 64 -13.49 5.09 -6.01
CA THR A 64 -14.38 4.71 -7.11
C THR A 64 -14.12 3.30 -7.64
N GLY A 65 -12.88 2.80 -7.52
CA GLY A 65 -12.40 1.57 -8.15
C GLY A 65 -11.95 1.78 -9.60
N GLU A 66 -11.90 3.03 -10.07
CA GLU A 66 -11.42 3.32 -11.42
C GLU A 66 -9.92 3.12 -11.56
N THR A 67 -9.51 2.66 -12.74
CA THR A 67 -8.11 2.50 -13.13
C THR A 67 -7.86 3.21 -14.45
N VAL A 68 -6.72 3.92 -14.54
CA VAL A 68 -6.32 4.64 -15.75
C VAL A 68 -4.86 4.34 -16.04
N MET A 69 -4.57 3.84 -17.23
CA MET A 69 -3.19 3.66 -17.70
C MET A 69 -2.68 4.94 -18.36
N LYS A 70 -1.49 5.37 -18.00
CA LYS A 70 -0.79 6.55 -18.55
C LYS A 70 0.66 6.20 -18.84
N ASP A 71 1.22 6.85 -19.87
CA ASP A 71 2.64 6.78 -20.14
C ASP A 71 3.43 7.43 -19.00
N ASP A 72 4.60 6.89 -18.70
CA ASP A 72 5.53 7.54 -17.78
C ASP A 72 6.10 8.81 -18.42
N VAL A 73 6.13 9.88 -17.65
CA VAL A 73 6.64 11.19 -18.07
C VAL A 73 7.81 11.67 -17.23
N SER A 74 8.33 10.81 -16.36
CA SER A 74 9.48 11.15 -15.52
C SER A 74 10.77 11.26 -16.32
N GLU A 75 11.81 11.78 -15.71
CA GLU A 75 13.16 11.78 -16.29
C GLU A 75 13.64 10.34 -16.51
N GLN A 76 14.27 10.08 -17.66
CA GLN A 76 14.77 8.78 -18.04
C GLN A 76 16.25 8.82 -18.39
N GLU A 77 16.95 7.71 -18.17
CA GLU A 77 18.32 7.51 -18.60
C GLU A 77 18.52 6.11 -19.16
N TRP A 78 19.36 5.99 -20.19
CA TRP A 78 19.79 4.71 -20.74
C TRP A 78 21.20 4.42 -20.25
N ARG A 79 21.38 3.22 -19.71
CA ARG A 79 22.63 2.71 -19.19
C ARG A 79 23.18 1.63 -20.11
N THR A 80 24.42 1.81 -20.53
CA THR A 80 25.16 0.82 -21.30
C THR A 80 26.11 0.06 -20.38
N TYR A 81 25.99 -1.26 -20.33
CA TYR A 81 26.75 -2.15 -19.45
C TYR A 81 27.84 -2.85 -20.22
N SER A 82 29.07 -2.31 -20.23
CA SER A 82 30.20 -2.85 -20.95
C SER A 82 30.74 -4.17 -20.38
N ASP A 83 30.52 -4.43 -19.08
CA ASP A 83 31.03 -5.59 -18.34
C ASP A 83 29.94 -6.65 -18.04
N ALA A 84 28.77 -6.53 -18.66
CA ALA A 84 27.67 -7.45 -18.42
C ALA A 84 28.06 -8.89 -18.78
N GLY A 85 27.80 -9.79 -17.84
CA GLY A 85 28.13 -11.23 -18.01
C GLY A 85 29.61 -11.60 -17.77
N LYS A 86 30.52 -10.65 -17.55
CA LYS A 86 31.93 -10.90 -17.25
C LYS A 86 32.25 -11.07 -15.77
N LYS A 87 31.34 -10.62 -14.88
CA LYS A 87 31.47 -10.69 -13.42
C LYS A 87 30.20 -11.30 -12.82
N LYS A 88 30.25 -11.65 -11.51
CA LYS A 88 29.12 -12.16 -10.73
C LYS A 88 27.88 -11.26 -10.77
N ASP A 89 28.05 -9.97 -11.00
CA ASP A 89 26.98 -9.00 -11.14
C ASP A 89 26.55 -8.91 -12.59
N LEU A 90 25.33 -9.34 -12.88
CA LEU A 90 24.75 -9.36 -14.23
C LEU A 90 24.80 -7.97 -14.90
N PHE A 91 24.69 -6.92 -14.09
CA PHE A 91 24.76 -5.53 -14.48
C PHE A 91 25.93 -4.85 -13.73
N GLY A 92 27.15 -5.01 -14.22
CA GLY A 92 28.33 -4.39 -13.64
C GLY A 92 28.36 -2.86 -13.78
N LYS A 93 29.53 -2.30 -14.04
CA LYS A 93 29.69 -0.86 -14.33
C LYS A 93 28.91 -0.49 -15.60
N TYR A 94 28.34 0.70 -15.57
CA TYR A 94 27.61 1.25 -16.70
C TYR A 94 28.00 2.71 -16.96
N ASP A 95 27.80 3.13 -18.20
CA ASP A 95 27.83 4.52 -18.62
C ASP A 95 26.42 4.97 -18.98
N VAL A 96 26.05 6.21 -18.57
CA VAL A 96 24.81 6.83 -19.02
C VAL A 96 25.03 7.36 -20.42
N THR A 97 24.40 6.74 -21.41
CA THR A 97 24.60 7.07 -22.83
C THR A 97 23.51 7.95 -23.44
N LYS A 98 22.37 8.06 -22.76
CA LYS A 98 21.26 8.92 -23.16
C LYS A 98 20.43 9.32 -21.95
N THR A 99 19.99 10.57 -21.91
CA THR A 99 18.98 11.08 -20.94
C THR A 99 17.82 11.70 -21.69
N VAL A 100 16.64 11.67 -21.08
CA VAL A 100 15.45 12.40 -21.54
C VAL A 100 14.89 13.13 -20.35
N GLU A 101 14.67 14.44 -20.49
CA GLU A 101 14.08 15.26 -19.44
C GLU A 101 12.65 14.83 -19.15
N GLY A 102 12.28 14.90 -17.87
CA GLY A 102 10.92 14.66 -17.44
C GLY A 102 9.96 15.74 -17.92
N LYS A 103 8.71 15.35 -18.13
CA LYS A 103 7.60 16.26 -18.44
C LYS A 103 6.72 16.45 -17.21
N PRO A 104 5.85 17.46 -17.19
CA PRO A 104 4.84 17.62 -16.14
C PRO A 104 4.01 16.35 -15.98
N SER A 105 3.62 16.06 -14.74
CA SER A 105 2.82 14.87 -14.43
C SER A 105 1.54 14.81 -15.25
N ASN A 106 1.24 13.65 -15.81
CA ASN A 106 -0.01 13.31 -16.50
C ASN A 106 -0.90 12.38 -15.66
N ALA A 107 -0.59 12.24 -14.37
CA ALA A 107 -1.42 11.47 -13.45
C ALA A 107 -2.86 12.02 -13.41
N PRO A 108 -3.88 11.18 -13.22
CA PRO A 108 -5.25 11.65 -12.99
C PRO A 108 -5.34 12.58 -11.77
N ASP A 109 -6.31 13.48 -11.73
CA ASP A 109 -6.50 14.40 -10.60
C ASP A 109 -6.70 13.69 -9.27
N LYS A 110 -7.38 12.53 -9.29
CA LYS A 110 -7.66 11.72 -8.12
C LYS A 110 -7.15 10.30 -8.32
N TRP A 111 -6.12 9.97 -7.57
CA TRP A 111 -5.59 8.61 -7.50
C TRP A 111 -5.00 8.35 -6.12
N HIS A 112 -4.88 7.08 -5.73
CA HIS A 112 -4.39 6.64 -4.43
C HIS A 112 -3.12 5.81 -4.56
N LEU A 113 -3.12 4.87 -5.50
CA LEU A 113 -2.00 3.99 -5.81
C LEU A 113 -1.68 4.06 -7.30
N ALA A 114 -0.43 3.83 -7.66
CA ALA A 114 -0.05 3.59 -9.04
C ALA A 114 0.88 2.38 -9.13
N PHE A 115 0.68 1.59 -10.18
CA PHE A 115 1.41 0.35 -10.42
C PHE A 115 2.19 0.43 -11.72
N HIS A 116 3.48 0.08 -11.63
CA HIS A 116 4.37 -0.10 -12.76
C HIS A 116 4.79 -1.56 -12.80
N VAL A 117 4.18 -2.34 -13.66
CA VAL A 117 4.23 -3.81 -13.63
C VAL A 117 3.87 -4.33 -12.24
N PHE A 118 4.83 -4.45 -11.34
CA PHE A 118 4.62 -4.88 -9.95
C PHE A 118 5.10 -3.86 -8.91
N ASP A 119 5.82 -2.82 -9.34
CA ASP A 119 6.21 -1.74 -8.44
C ASP A 119 4.99 -0.91 -8.05
N VAL A 120 4.94 -0.50 -6.80
CA VAL A 120 3.81 0.26 -6.25
C VAL A 120 4.30 1.58 -5.71
N ARG A 121 3.67 2.67 -6.08
CA ARG A 121 3.82 3.98 -5.43
C ARG A 121 2.48 4.51 -4.95
N THR A 122 2.52 5.42 -4.02
CA THR A 122 1.34 6.05 -3.44
C THR A 122 1.24 7.51 -3.90
N ASN A 123 0.09 8.13 -3.68
CA ASN A 123 -0.07 9.58 -3.85
C ASN A 123 0.35 10.32 -2.57
N GLY A 124 1.61 10.17 -2.19
CA GLY A 124 2.19 10.78 -0.99
C GLY A 124 1.66 10.21 0.32
N ALA A 125 1.20 8.97 0.31
CA ALA A 125 0.77 8.21 1.48
C ALA A 125 1.93 7.41 2.09
N GLU A 126 1.65 6.76 3.23
CA GLU A 126 2.55 5.81 3.87
C GLU A 126 1.93 4.41 3.80
N GLY A 127 2.75 3.41 3.52
CA GLY A 127 2.35 2.00 3.46
C GLY A 127 3.04 1.15 4.51
N CYS A 128 2.42 0.02 4.87
CA CYS A 128 3.08 -1.03 5.64
C CYS A 128 2.47 -2.40 5.36
N MET A 129 3.26 -3.44 5.55
CA MET A 129 2.82 -4.82 5.58
C MET A 129 2.53 -5.22 7.02
N THR A 130 1.46 -5.97 7.26
CA THR A 130 1.10 -6.51 8.58
C THR A 130 1.33 -8.02 8.64
N ASP A 131 1.23 -8.60 9.84
CA ASP A 131 1.26 -10.06 10.01
C ASP A 131 -0.13 -10.70 9.90
N THR A 132 -1.18 -9.88 9.76
CA THR A 132 -2.56 -10.35 9.62
C THR A 132 -2.84 -10.86 8.20
N THR A 133 -3.67 -11.88 8.08
CA THR A 133 -4.07 -12.51 6.81
C THR A 133 -5.57 -12.41 6.54
N ASP A 134 -6.30 -11.75 7.39
CA ASP A 134 -7.74 -11.52 7.24
C ASP A 134 -8.04 -10.02 7.22
N ILE A 135 -8.42 -9.53 6.05
CA ILE A 135 -8.77 -8.14 5.81
C ILE A 135 -9.95 -7.66 6.68
N GLU A 136 -10.83 -8.59 7.08
CA GLU A 136 -12.01 -8.28 7.88
C GLU A 136 -11.68 -7.94 9.33
N THR A 137 -10.52 -8.37 9.83
CA THR A 137 -10.09 -8.09 11.20
C THR A 137 -9.60 -6.68 11.43
N ILE A 138 -9.21 -5.98 10.35
CA ILE A 138 -8.75 -4.58 10.45
C ILE A 138 -9.95 -3.64 10.43
N LYS A 139 -10.32 -3.13 11.58
CA LYS A 139 -11.40 -2.12 11.75
C LYS A 139 -10.86 -0.71 11.92
N THR A 140 -9.65 -0.56 12.44
CA THR A 140 -8.94 0.72 12.62
C THR A 140 -7.47 0.55 12.30
N LEU A 141 -6.77 1.65 12.02
CA LEU A 141 -5.33 1.60 11.82
C LEU A 141 -4.62 1.23 13.12
N PRO A 142 -3.73 0.22 13.11
CA PRO A 142 -2.90 -0.10 14.25
C PRO A 142 -1.88 1.01 14.51
N THR A 143 -1.56 1.25 15.78
CA THR A 143 -0.60 2.28 16.21
C THR A 143 0.85 1.79 16.24
N ASN A 144 1.07 0.48 16.30
CA ASN A 144 2.36 -0.17 16.51
C ASN A 144 2.97 -0.76 15.22
N VAL A 145 2.67 -0.17 14.06
CA VAL A 145 3.24 -0.58 12.77
C VAL A 145 4.26 0.43 12.26
N LYS A 146 5.22 -0.04 11.50
CA LYS A 146 6.22 0.82 10.85
C LYS A 146 5.68 1.31 9.52
N TRP A 147 5.28 2.56 9.47
CA TRP A 147 4.87 3.25 8.26
C TRP A 147 6.07 3.65 7.40
N VAL A 148 5.94 3.50 6.09
CA VAL A 148 6.99 3.77 5.11
C VAL A 148 6.44 4.65 4.00
N SER A 149 7.05 5.82 3.80
CA SER A 149 6.75 6.72 2.68
C SER A 149 7.40 6.22 1.39
N ASP A 150 6.96 6.77 0.26
CA ASP A 150 7.60 6.51 -1.03
C ASP A 150 9.04 7.04 -1.03
N ILE A 151 9.94 6.26 -1.60
CA ILE A 151 11.34 6.62 -1.81
C ILE A 151 11.65 6.74 -3.30
N LYS A 152 12.64 7.56 -3.66
CA LYS A 152 13.15 7.65 -5.03
C LYS A 152 13.77 6.33 -5.45
N ALA A 153 13.47 5.89 -6.67
CA ALA A 153 13.98 4.67 -7.25
C ALA A 153 14.20 4.83 -8.77
N TYR A 154 15.15 4.06 -9.30
CA TYR A 154 15.27 3.83 -10.73
C TYR A 154 14.50 2.57 -11.07
N LEU A 155 13.45 2.71 -11.86
CA LEU A 155 12.66 1.58 -12.35
C LEU A 155 12.95 1.33 -13.81
N ILE A 156 12.78 0.10 -14.25
CA ILE A 156 13.01 -0.25 -15.65
C ILE A 156 11.98 0.49 -16.52
N TYR A 157 12.46 1.17 -17.55
CA TYR A 157 11.63 1.87 -18.53
C TYR A 157 11.66 1.20 -19.91
N ASP A 158 12.83 0.69 -20.29
CA ASP A 158 13.06 0.05 -21.59
C ASP A 158 14.01 -1.15 -21.43
N MET A 159 13.54 -2.33 -21.81
CA MET A 159 14.32 -3.59 -21.81
C MET A 159 14.72 -4.05 -23.21
N THR A 160 14.42 -3.33 -24.27
CA THR A 160 14.62 -3.78 -25.66
C THR A 160 16.10 -4.04 -25.98
N GLY A 161 17.00 -3.43 -25.24
CA GLY A 161 18.44 -3.62 -25.37
C GLY A 161 19.04 -4.67 -24.43
N MET A 162 18.22 -5.39 -23.62
CA MET A 162 18.74 -6.35 -22.65
C MET A 162 19.52 -7.52 -23.27
N MET A 163 19.17 -7.91 -24.49
CA MET A 163 19.86 -9.02 -25.22
C MET A 163 20.92 -8.54 -26.19
N LYS A 164 21.24 -7.25 -26.22
CA LYS A 164 22.28 -6.67 -27.06
C LYS A 164 23.65 -6.82 -26.41
N ASN A 165 24.71 -6.67 -27.23
CA ASN A 165 26.08 -6.59 -26.75
C ASN A 165 26.74 -5.29 -27.26
N PRO A 166 27.03 -4.29 -26.40
CA PRO A 166 26.75 -4.28 -24.95
C PRO A 166 25.27 -4.22 -24.63
N ILE A 167 24.89 -4.63 -23.40
CA ILE A 167 23.52 -4.51 -22.90
C ILE A 167 23.20 -3.03 -22.72
N VAL A 168 22.04 -2.62 -23.20
CA VAL A 168 21.51 -1.26 -23.02
C VAL A 168 20.13 -1.35 -22.40
N MET A 169 19.93 -0.66 -21.26
CA MET A 169 18.67 -0.63 -20.53
C MET A 169 18.25 0.81 -20.25
N GLY A 170 16.97 1.11 -20.45
CA GLY A 170 16.36 2.37 -20.04
C GLY A 170 15.79 2.30 -18.63
N TYR A 171 16.02 3.36 -17.86
CA TYR A 171 15.49 3.53 -16.52
C TYR A 171 14.75 4.86 -16.38
N MET A 172 13.67 4.88 -15.63
CA MET A 172 12.97 6.09 -15.23
C MET A 172 13.27 6.44 -13.78
N LYS A 173 13.41 7.73 -13.48
CA LYS A 173 13.53 8.26 -12.12
C LYS A 173 12.12 8.42 -11.54
N SER A 174 11.73 7.54 -10.65
CA SER A 174 10.39 7.49 -10.10
C SER A 174 10.40 7.28 -8.59
N TYR A 175 9.31 6.76 -8.05
CA TYR A 175 9.13 6.47 -6.65
C TYR A 175 8.58 5.05 -6.48
N VAL A 176 8.88 4.44 -5.33
CA VAL A 176 8.34 3.15 -4.91
C VAL A 176 8.07 3.17 -3.41
N ASN A 177 6.97 2.57 -2.99
CA ASN A 177 6.65 2.39 -1.57
C ASN A 177 7.18 1.06 -1.06
N MET A 178 8.24 1.11 -0.25
CA MET A 178 8.86 -0.11 0.29
C MET A 178 7.98 -0.84 1.31
N GLY A 179 7.00 -0.18 1.91
CA GLY A 179 6.00 -0.81 2.77
C GLY A 179 5.01 -1.69 1.99
N LEU A 180 4.83 -1.41 0.70
CA LEU A 180 3.97 -2.16 -0.22
C LEU A 180 4.77 -3.07 -1.16
N TYR A 181 6.08 -2.83 -1.36
CA TYR A 181 6.92 -3.50 -2.36
C TYR A 181 6.91 -5.03 -2.22
N TYR A 182 6.87 -5.55 -1.00
CA TYR A 182 6.99 -6.98 -0.72
C TYR A 182 5.68 -7.78 -0.88
N TRP A 183 4.67 -7.26 -1.61
CA TRP A 183 3.44 -8.01 -1.88
C TRP A 183 3.68 -9.21 -2.80
N MET A 184 4.78 -9.20 -3.54
CA MET A 184 5.24 -10.30 -4.39
C MET A 184 6.76 -10.48 -4.24
N HIS A 185 7.27 -11.60 -4.70
CA HIS A 185 8.70 -11.87 -4.74
C HIS A 185 9.07 -12.63 -6.02
N LYS A 186 10.32 -12.49 -6.43
CA LYS A 186 10.88 -13.29 -7.54
C LYS A 186 11.05 -14.74 -7.10
N VAL A 187 10.56 -15.67 -7.91
CA VAL A 187 10.74 -17.11 -7.64
C VAL A 187 12.20 -17.49 -7.87
N LYS A 188 12.83 -18.07 -6.84
CA LYS A 188 14.24 -18.47 -6.92
C LYS A 188 14.47 -19.53 -7.99
N GLY A 189 15.51 -19.33 -8.82
CA GLY A 189 15.88 -20.29 -9.86
C GLY A 189 15.11 -20.14 -11.17
N THR A 190 14.20 -19.16 -11.27
CA THR A 190 13.44 -18.88 -12.49
C THR A 190 13.87 -17.55 -13.13
N MET A 191 13.66 -17.44 -14.45
CA MET A 191 13.91 -16.20 -15.17
C MET A 191 12.60 -15.40 -15.28
N GLY A 192 12.46 -14.37 -14.42
CA GLY A 192 11.32 -13.42 -14.49
C GLY A 192 9.99 -13.97 -13.99
N GLU A 193 9.96 -15.06 -13.23
CA GLU A 193 8.75 -15.51 -12.53
C GLU A 193 8.61 -14.86 -11.17
N TYR A 194 7.38 -14.53 -10.83
CA TYR A 194 7.01 -13.91 -9.57
C TYR A 194 5.84 -14.67 -8.93
N ALA A 195 5.81 -14.66 -7.61
CA ALA A 195 4.75 -15.24 -6.80
C ALA A 195 4.28 -14.23 -5.75
N LEU A 196 3.04 -14.38 -5.29
CA LEU A 196 2.54 -13.62 -4.14
C LEU A 196 3.39 -13.95 -2.91
N THR A 197 3.69 -12.94 -2.13
CA THR A 197 4.29 -13.15 -0.81
C THR A 197 3.21 -13.68 0.12
N MET A 198 3.49 -14.81 0.74
CA MET A 198 2.61 -15.41 1.73
C MET A 198 3.01 -14.96 3.13
N SER A 199 2.05 -14.93 4.03
CA SER A 199 2.30 -14.58 5.43
C SER A 199 3.15 -15.65 6.12
N LYS A 200 3.98 -15.21 7.06
CA LYS A 200 4.73 -16.13 7.92
C LYS A 200 3.82 -16.90 8.89
N SER A 201 2.71 -16.28 9.30
CA SER A 201 1.73 -16.90 10.20
C SER A 201 0.80 -17.88 9.49
N ASP A 202 0.55 -17.70 8.18
CA ASP A 202 -0.26 -18.60 7.36
C ASP A 202 0.30 -18.65 5.93
N PRO A 203 1.10 -19.69 5.59
CA PRO A 203 1.74 -19.80 4.28
C PRO A 203 0.78 -20.07 3.11
N LYS A 204 -0.52 -20.15 3.36
CA LYS A 204 -1.57 -20.28 2.35
C LYS A 204 -2.26 -18.95 2.03
N LYS A 205 -1.97 -17.89 2.77
CA LYS A 205 -2.63 -16.59 2.63
C LYS A 205 -1.61 -15.47 2.50
N ALA A 206 -1.90 -14.51 1.63
CA ALA A 206 -1.13 -13.28 1.55
C ALA A 206 -1.38 -12.40 2.78
N PRO A 207 -0.37 -11.64 3.25
CA PRO A 207 -0.55 -10.68 4.32
C PRO A 207 -1.44 -9.52 3.89
N VAL A 208 -2.01 -8.83 4.85
CA VAL A 208 -2.74 -7.58 4.66
C VAL A 208 -1.75 -6.41 4.69
N PHE A 209 -1.93 -5.49 3.76
CA PHE A 209 -1.19 -4.23 3.67
C PHE A 209 -2.09 -3.06 4.06
N LEU A 210 -1.50 -2.04 4.63
CA LEU A 210 -2.20 -0.82 5.02
C LEU A 210 -1.59 0.38 4.31
N VAL A 211 -2.44 1.32 3.93
CA VAL A 211 -2.02 2.60 3.35
C VAL A 211 -2.73 3.72 4.08
N LYS A 212 -1.97 4.68 4.62
CA LYS A 212 -2.48 5.83 5.35
C LYS A 212 -2.24 7.10 4.54
N PHE A 213 -3.31 7.79 4.16
CA PHE A 213 -3.26 9.01 3.35
C PHE A 213 -3.16 10.26 4.23
N LYS A 214 -2.69 11.37 3.63
CA LYS A 214 -2.49 12.65 4.34
C LYS A 214 -3.78 13.28 4.84
N ASP A 215 -4.89 13.04 4.16
CA ASP A 215 -6.22 13.52 4.55
C ASP A 215 -6.81 12.73 5.74
N GLY A 216 -6.11 11.70 6.20
CA GLY A 216 -6.50 10.80 7.28
C GLY A 216 -7.41 9.66 6.83
N SER A 217 -7.74 9.55 5.54
CA SER A 217 -8.31 8.33 4.98
C SER A 217 -7.27 7.21 4.98
N TYR A 218 -7.74 5.96 4.85
CA TYR A 218 -6.82 4.82 4.77
C TYR A 218 -7.39 3.68 3.93
N ALA A 219 -6.52 2.83 3.44
CA ALA A 219 -6.88 1.60 2.75
C ALA A 219 -6.30 0.37 3.46
N VAL A 220 -7.07 -0.70 3.43
CA VAL A 220 -6.68 -2.05 3.84
C VAL A 220 -6.68 -2.90 2.57
N ILE A 221 -5.57 -3.54 2.24
CA ILE A 221 -5.35 -4.19 0.94
C ILE A 221 -4.82 -5.60 1.16
N GLN A 222 -5.36 -6.57 0.43
CA GLN A 222 -4.83 -7.93 0.38
C GLN A 222 -4.69 -8.37 -1.08
N PHE A 223 -3.46 -8.55 -1.54
CA PHE A 223 -3.19 -9.00 -2.90
C PHE A 223 -3.63 -10.45 -3.10
N THR A 224 -4.26 -10.74 -4.25
CA THR A 224 -4.86 -12.03 -4.55
C THR A 224 -4.36 -12.64 -5.85
N GLY A 225 -3.73 -11.85 -6.73
CA GLY A 225 -3.23 -12.33 -8.02
C GLY A 225 -2.19 -11.41 -8.63
N LEU A 226 -1.36 -11.98 -9.51
CA LEU A 226 -0.32 -11.27 -10.26
C LEU A 226 -0.21 -11.70 -11.74
N LYS A 227 -1.15 -12.51 -12.21
CA LYS A 227 -1.26 -12.96 -13.60
C LYS A 227 -2.72 -13.04 -13.99
N ASP A 228 -3.04 -12.76 -15.25
CA ASP A 228 -4.36 -13.00 -15.81
C ASP A 228 -4.72 -14.51 -15.84
N ALA A 229 -5.95 -14.84 -16.16
CA ALA A 229 -6.42 -16.22 -16.22
C ALA A 229 -5.64 -17.10 -17.20
N THR A 230 -5.00 -16.50 -18.21
CA THR A 230 -4.16 -17.25 -19.19
C THR A 230 -2.71 -17.43 -18.72
N GLY A 231 -2.30 -16.75 -17.66
CA GLY A 231 -0.92 -16.71 -17.14
C GLY A 231 0.06 -15.93 -18.03
N LYS A 232 -0.42 -15.27 -19.09
CA LYS A 232 0.42 -14.58 -20.09
C LYS A 232 0.65 -13.10 -19.77
N LYS A 233 -0.37 -12.42 -19.25
CA LYS A 233 -0.30 -11.00 -18.91
C LYS A 233 0.04 -10.82 -17.44
N LYS A 234 0.70 -9.70 -17.11
CA LYS A 234 0.82 -9.28 -15.72
C LYS A 234 -0.45 -8.56 -15.31
N GLU A 235 -1.11 -9.11 -14.32
CA GLU A 235 -2.31 -8.57 -13.71
C GLU A 235 -2.06 -8.33 -12.23
N VAL A 236 -2.53 -7.22 -11.72
CA VAL A 236 -2.58 -6.98 -10.27
C VAL A 236 -4.01 -7.16 -9.82
N SER A 237 -4.23 -8.10 -8.91
CA SER A 237 -5.53 -8.36 -8.30
C SER A 237 -5.44 -8.25 -6.80
N PHE A 238 -6.40 -7.56 -6.17
CA PHE A 238 -6.47 -7.43 -4.72
C PHE A 238 -7.89 -7.19 -4.21
N LYS A 239 -8.12 -7.58 -2.96
CA LYS A 239 -9.26 -7.14 -2.16
C LYS A 239 -8.86 -5.89 -1.39
N TYR A 240 -9.81 -4.97 -1.16
CA TYR A 240 -9.52 -3.77 -0.40
C TYR A 240 -10.75 -3.17 0.29
N LYS A 241 -10.49 -2.43 1.35
CA LYS A 241 -11.41 -1.49 1.99
C LYS A 241 -10.81 -0.09 1.90
N PHE A 242 -11.60 0.89 1.55
CA PHE A 242 -11.18 2.29 1.57
C PHE A 242 -12.05 3.06 2.56
N VAL A 243 -11.43 3.52 3.63
CA VAL A 243 -12.10 4.21 4.74
C VAL A 243 -11.79 5.70 4.63
N LYS A 244 -12.82 6.50 4.36
CA LYS A 244 -12.70 7.96 4.38
C LYS A 244 -12.65 8.46 5.81
N LYS A 245 -11.86 9.50 6.04
CA LYS A 245 -12.00 10.30 7.25
C LYS A 245 -13.24 11.17 7.09
N ASN A 246 -14.15 11.08 8.05
CA ASN A 246 -15.29 11.98 8.16
C ASN A 246 -14.84 13.38 8.60
#